data_d2a054dcb38a4574806bf2ce4deb4837
#
_entry.id   d2a054dcb38a4574806bf2ce4deb4837
#
_cell.length_a   1.000
_cell.length_b   1.000
_cell.length_c   1.000
_cell.angle_alpha   90.00
_cell.angle_beta   90.00
_cell.angle_gamma   90.00
#
_symmetry.space_group_name_H-M   'P 1'
#
loop_
_entity.id
_entity.type
_entity.pdbx_description
1 polymer ?
#
loop_
_entity_poly.entity_id
_entity_poly.type
_entity_poly.pdbx_seq_one_letter_code
_entity_poly.pdbx_strand_id
1 'polypeptide(L)'
;TVRPPFDFEPLYGMPNLRYLECWLMREDEQQPFGTVDYARLQNLSEVVVEGKGHSNITNLKKLRSFQASDYRGVNKTLADYPSGDLLEHLSLTSCNLRSLDGIEKSPNIKDLELTYNRSLADISALYKVADSLRALSVEACGKIQDFSVLHALTNLEHLHLDGSTHLPDISFLANMPRLKTFATTMPIADGDLRPCLAIPYASVRNRKHHNLKDSDLSKRL
;
A
#
# COMPACT_ATOMS: atom_id res chain seq x y z
N THR A 1 -4.04 -15.84 37.67
CA THR A 1 -3.12 -16.77 36.96
C THR A 1 -2.77 -16.08 35.64
N VAL A 2 -1.56 -15.52 35.57
CA VAL A 2 -1.02 -14.93 34.30
C VAL A 2 -0.78 -16.12 33.37
N ARG A 3 -1.39 -16.12 32.17
CA ARG A 3 -1.04 -17.11 31.15
C ARG A 3 0.38 -16.83 30.66
N PRO A 4 1.21 -17.85 30.36
CA PRO A 4 2.51 -17.63 29.74
C PRO A 4 2.33 -16.94 28.37
N PRO A 5 3.34 -16.17 27.89
CA PRO A 5 3.31 -15.63 26.54
C PRO A 5 3.17 -16.79 25.53
N PHE A 6 2.56 -16.49 24.37
CA PHE A 6 2.43 -17.48 23.31
C PHE A 6 3.83 -17.94 22.85
N ASP A 7 4.02 -19.26 22.75
CA ASP A 7 5.29 -19.86 22.35
C ASP A 7 5.33 -20.03 20.82
N PHE A 8 6.23 -19.33 20.16
CA PHE A 8 6.45 -19.39 18.71
C PHE A 8 7.53 -20.40 18.31
N GLU A 9 8.21 -21.08 19.27
CA GLU A 9 9.29 -22.04 18.96
C GLU A 9 8.87 -23.13 17.95
N PRO A 10 7.64 -23.69 17.98
CA PRO A 10 7.22 -24.67 17.00
C PRO A 10 7.28 -24.18 15.54
N LEU A 11 7.05 -22.88 15.29
CA LEU A 11 7.12 -22.30 13.92
C LEU A 11 8.53 -22.37 13.34
N TYR A 12 9.54 -22.17 14.17
CA TYR A 12 10.92 -22.12 13.73
C TYR A 12 11.48 -23.49 13.31
N GLY A 13 10.80 -24.57 13.71
CA GLY A 13 11.07 -25.94 13.28
C GLY A 13 10.45 -26.31 11.92
N MET A 14 9.78 -25.40 11.23
CA MET A 14 9.07 -25.67 9.97
C MET A 14 9.87 -25.17 8.73
N PRO A 15 10.79 -25.96 8.14
CA PRO A 15 11.68 -25.48 7.07
C PRO A 15 10.93 -25.15 5.76
N ASN A 16 9.73 -25.70 5.59
CA ASN A 16 8.90 -25.53 4.40
C ASN A 16 7.80 -24.46 4.57
N LEU A 17 7.79 -23.73 5.68
CA LEU A 17 6.82 -22.67 5.90
C LEU A 17 7.05 -21.54 4.87
N ARG A 18 6.02 -21.23 4.07
CA ARG A 18 6.04 -20.21 3.02
C ARG A 18 5.06 -19.07 3.29
N TYR A 19 3.98 -19.35 3.99
CA TYR A 19 2.95 -18.38 4.35
C TYR A 19 2.83 -18.32 5.87
N LEU A 20 2.80 -17.11 6.40
CA LEU A 20 2.50 -16.86 7.81
C LEU A 20 1.57 -15.66 7.94
N GLU A 21 0.45 -15.89 8.58
CA GLU A 21 -0.47 -14.85 9.03
C GLU A 21 -0.44 -14.80 10.57
N CYS A 22 -0.13 -13.63 11.11
CA CYS A 22 0.08 -13.46 12.54
C CYS A 22 -0.60 -12.18 13.03
N TRP A 23 -1.72 -12.36 13.70
CA TRP A 23 -2.51 -11.29 14.30
C TRP A 23 -2.27 -11.26 15.81
N LEU A 24 -1.42 -10.35 16.24
CA LEU A 24 -1.11 -10.16 17.65
C LEU A 24 -1.98 -9.03 18.23
N MET A 25 -3.31 -9.20 18.12
CA MET A 25 -4.26 -8.26 18.67
C MET A 25 -4.27 -8.32 20.20
N ARG A 26 -4.22 -7.18 20.82
CA ARG A 26 -4.45 -7.05 22.26
C ARG A 26 -5.95 -7.09 22.55
N GLU A 27 -6.42 -8.24 23.01
CA GLU A 27 -7.73 -8.27 23.69
C GLU A 27 -7.62 -7.82 25.16
N ASP A 28 -6.40 -7.84 25.72
CA ASP A 28 -6.17 -7.46 27.12
C ASP A 28 -4.75 -6.90 27.28
N GLU A 29 -4.62 -5.68 27.82
CA GLU A 29 -3.33 -5.02 28.07
C GLU A 29 -2.46 -5.74 29.11
N GLN A 30 -3.01 -6.72 29.80
CA GLN A 30 -2.35 -7.44 30.90
C GLN A 30 -1.62 -8.73 30.47
N GLN A 31 -1.69 -9.14 29.19
CA GLN A 31 -0.99 -10.33 28.72
C GLN A 31 0.15 -9.97 27.76
N PRO A 32 1.41 -10.33 28.08
CA PRO A 32 2.49 -10.20 27.13
C PRO A 32 2.30 -11.25 26.03
N PHE A 33 1.91 -10.83 24.81
CA PHE A 33 2.11 -11.68 23.66
C PHE A 33 3.60 -11.91 23.47
N GLY A 34 3.98 -13.13 23.06
CA GLY A 34 5.33 -13.40 22.61
C GLY A 34 5.69 -12.53 21.40
N THR A 35 6.95 -12.55 21.04
CA THR A 35 7.44 -11.86 19.83
C THR A 35 7.85 -12.90 18.79
N VAL A 36 7.31 -12.76 17.57
CA VAL A 36 7.78 -13.55 16.42
C VAL A 36 9.12 -13.01 15.96
N ASP A 37 10.13 -13.87 15.92
CA ASP A 37 11.44 -13.54 15.37
C ASP A 37 11.55 -14.00 13.92
N TYR A 38 11.35 -13.07 12.99
CA TYR A 38 11.39 -13.34 11.56
C TYR A 38 12.80 -13.66 11.02
N ALA A 39 13.87 -13.37 11.79
CA ALA A 39 15.22 -13.81 11.41
C ALA A 39 15.34 -15.34 11.33
N ARG A 40 14.46 -16.06 12.01
CA ARG A 40 14.42 -17.53 12.03
C ARG A 40 13.47 -18.14 10.98
N LEU A 41 12.76 -17.32 10.18
CA LEU A 41 11.73 -17.74 9.23
C LEU A 41 12.09 -17.37 7.78
N GLN A 42 13.33 -17.65 7.37
CA GLN A 42 13.94 -17.18 6.12
C GLN A 42 13.32 -17.74 4.83
N ASN A 43 12.39 -18.66 4.92
CA ASN A 43 11.75 -19.28 3.75
C ASN A 43 10.35 -18.77 3.45
N LEU A 44 9.87 -17.79 4.21
CA LEU A 44 8.58 -17.16 3.96
C LEU A 44 8.59 -16.42 2.63
N SER A 45 7.54 -16.64 1.84
CA SER A 45 7.25 -15.92 0.59
C SER A 45 6.08 -14.94 0.74
N GLU A 46 5.21 -15.19 1.70
CA GLU A 46 4.03 -14.36 1.97
C GLU A 46 3.85 -14.18 3.48
N VAL A 47 3.65 -12.95 3.91
CA VAL A 47 3.48 -12.63 5.33
C VAL A 47 2.38 -11.59 5.51
N VAL A 48 1.48 -11.87 6.43
CA VAL A 48 0.46 -10.94 6.92
C VAL A 48 0.68 -10.71 8.42
N VAL A 49 0.82 -9.46 8.82
CA VAL A 49 1.06 -9.10 10.23
C VAL A 49 0.08 -8.03 10.69
N GLU A 50 -0.28 -8.09 11.97
CA GLU A 50 -1.06 -7.05 12.62
C GLU A 50 -0.49 -6.70 13.99
N GLY A 51 -0.44 -5.38 14.26
CA GLY A 51 -0.09 -4.86 15.58
C GLY A 51 1.41 -4.89 15.90
N LYS A 52 1.74 -5.30 17.11
CA LYS A 52 3.08 -5.32 17.69
C LYS A 52 3.58 -6.76 17.86
N GLY A 53 4.85 -6.94 18.27
CA GLY A 53 5.39 -8.27 18.56
C GLY A 53 6.03 -8.94 17.34
N HIS A 54 6.48 -8.15 16.37
CA HIS A 54 7.17 -8.60 15.16
C HIS A 54 8.60 -8.09 15.16
N SER A 55 9.58 -8.94 15.45
CA SER A 55 11.00 -8.58 15.44
C SER A 55 11.70 -9.06 14.18
N ASN A 56 12.74 -8.32 13.77
CA ASN A 56 13.60 -8.70 12.64
C ASN A 56 12.86 -8.92 11.30
N ILE A 57 11.70 -8.26 11.12
CA ILE A 57 10.85 -8.43 9.93
C ILE A 57 11.57 -7.99 8.66
N THR A 58 12.48 -7.02 8.75
CA THR A 58 13.31 -6.52 7.64
C THR A 58 14.32 -7.55 7.12
N ASN A 59 14.53 -8.66 7.85
CA ASN A 59 15.44 -9.74 7.45
C ASN A 59 14.80 -10.70 6.43
N LEU A 60 13.50 -10.61 6.18
CA LEU A 60 12.80 -11.43 5.20
C LEU A 60 13.17 -11.01 3.77
N LYS A 61 13.99 -11.79 3.08
CA LYS A 61 14.52 -11.47 1.74
C LYS A 61 13.86 -12.27 0.60
N LYS A 62 13.03 -13.26 0.92
CA LYS A 62 12.36 -14.11 -0.07
C LYS A 62 10.88 -13.77 -0.25
N LEU A 63 10.41 -12.70 0.37
CA LEU A 63 9.02 -12.30 0.27
C LEU A 63 8.65 -11.86 -1.15
N ARG A 64 7.50 -12.33 -1.59
CA ARG A 64 6.76 -11.84 -2.77
C ARG A 64 5.60 -10.95 -2.38
N SER A 65 4.98 -11.23 -1.23
CA SER A 65 3.86 -10.47 -0.72
C SER A 65 4.05 -10.16 0.77
N PHE A 66 3.81 -8.92 1.13
CA PHE A 66 3.80 -8.47 2.51
C PHE A 66 2.59 -7.58 2.77
N GLN A 67 1.84 -7.93 3.80
CA GLN A 67 0.72 -7.12 4.26
C GLN A 67 0.90 -6.80 5.75
N ALA A 68 0.67 -5.55 6.12
CA ALA A 68 0.74 -5.12 7.50
C ALA A 68 -0.42 -4.21 7.88
N SER A 69 -1.02 -4.48 9.04
CA SER A 69 -2.04 -3.63 9.67
C SER A 69 -1.57 -3.18 11.04
N ASP A 70 -1.77 -1.90 11.36
CA ASP A 70 -1.39 -1.29 12.64
C ASP A 70 0.07 -1.50 13.07
N TYR A 71 0.95 -1.86 12.12
CA TYR A 71 2.37 -2.00 12.37
C TYR A 71 3.03 -0.63 12.54
N ARG A 72 3.89 -0.50 13.58
CA ARG A 72 4.50 0.78 13.98
C ARG A 72 6.01 0.72 13.83
N GLY A 73 6.50 1.14 12.68
CA GLY A 73 7.92 1.26 12.40
C GLY A 73 8.58 2.43 13.17
N VAL A 74 9.86 2.30 13.46
CA VAL A 74 10.66 3.30 14.22
C VAL A 74 10.97 4.51 13.34
N ASN A 75 11.44 4.28 12.11
CA ASN A 75 11.80 5.33 11.16
C ASN A 75 10.58 5.96 10.49
N LYS A 76 9.42 5.30 10.54
CA LYS A 76 8.15 5.74 9.90
C LYS A 76 8.27 5.86 8.39
N THR A 77 9.12 5.05 7.78
CA THR A 77 9.36 4.93 6.34
C THR A 77 9.37 3.47 5.94
N LEU A 78 9.52 3.16 4.65
CA LEU A 78 9.61 1.77 4.19
C LEU A 78 10.90 1.07 4.63
N ALA A 79 11.87 1.77 5.22
CA ALA A 79 13.03 1.15 5.83
C ALA A 79 12.70 0.23 7.02
N ASP A 80 11.51 0.38 7.60
CA ASP A 80 11.04 -0.46 8.72
C ASP A 80 10.36 -1.75 8.25
N TYR A 81 10.23 -1.97 6.95
CA TYR A 81 9.47 -3.05 6.34
C TYR A 81 10.39 -4.00 5.55
N PRO A 82 9.94 -5.24 5.27
CA PRO A 82 10.67 -6.13 4.38
C PRO A 82 10.88 -5.49 3.01
N SER A 83 12.01 -5.79 2.42
CA SER A 83 12.37 -5.29 1.09
C SER A 83 13.23 -6.30 0.35
N GLY A 84 13.26 -6.22 -0.97
CA GLY A 84 14.10 -7.07 -1.82
C GLY A 84 13.54 -7.22 -3.22
N ASP A 85 14.35 -7.83 -4.09
CA ASP A 85 14.04 -7.96 -5.52
C ASP A 85 12.85 -8.89 -5.83
N LEU A 86 12.44 -9.71 -4.87
CA LEU A 86 11.31 -10.63 -5.04
C LEU A 86 9.97 -10.03 -4.60
N LEU A 87 9.99 -8.90 -3.88
CA LEU A 87 8.77 -8.30 -3.37
C LEU A 87 7.98 -7.64 -4.50
N GLU A 88 6.80 -8.19 -4.77
CA GLU A 88 5.89 -7.76 -5.82
C GLU A 88 4.65 -7.05 -5.27
N HIS A 89 4.16 -7.46 -4.09
CA HIS A 89 2.92 -6.96 -3.49
C HIS A 89 3.18 -6.41 -2.09
N LEU A 90 2.78 -5.16 -1.87
CA LEU A 90 2.90 -4.49 -0.58
C LEU A 90 1.58 -3.81 -0.21
N SER A 91 0.95 -4.25 0.88
CA SER A 91 -0.26 -3.63 1.42
C SER A 91 -0.04 -3.17 2.86
N LEU A 92 -0.27 -1.89 3.12
CA LEU A 92 -0.03 -1.25 4.41
C LEU A 92 -1.28 -0.51 4.88
N THR A 93 -1.90 -1.01 5.94
CA THR A 93 -3.13 -0.44 6.52
C THR A 93 -2.87 0.14 7.90
N SER A 94 -3.30 1.37 8.14
CA SER A 94 -3.20 2.04 9.46
C SER A 94 -1.77 2.08 10.05
N CYS A 95 -0.75 1.97 9.22
CA CYS A 95 0.65 2.05 9.64
C CYS A 95 1.05 3.51 9.93
N ASN A 96 2.18 3.70 10.65
CA ASN A 96 2.62 5.05 11.04
C ASN A 96 3.57 5.71 10.04
N LEU A 97 3.48 5.34 8.76
CA LEU A 97 4.31 5.90 7.69
C LEU A 97 4.18 7.42 7.58
N ARG A 98 5.29 8.10 7.29
CA ARG A 98 5.36 9.52 6.91
C ARG A 98 5.77 9.73 5.46
N SER A 99 6.62 8.84 4.93
CA SER A 99 7.06 8.82 3.53
C SER A 99 7.24 7.39 3.04
N LEU A 100 7.37 7.25 1.71
CA LEU A 100 7.69 5.98 1.05
C LEU A 100 9.20 5.82 0.80
N ASP A 101 10.05 6.56 1.51
CA ASP A 101 11.49 6.39 1.42
C ASP A 101 11.90 4.95 1.73
N GLY A 102 12.77 4.39 0.90
CA GLY A 102 13.17 2.98 1.00
C GLY A 102 12.47 2.08 -0.01
N ILE A 103 11.46 2.57 -0.77
CA ILE A 103 10.75 1.78 -1.78
C ILE A 103 11.71 1.26 -2.88
N GLU A 104 12.78 2.00 -3.18
CA GLU A 104 13.80 1.62 -4.16
C GLU A 104 14.53 0.31 -3.82
N LYS A 105 14.43 -0.16 -2.58
CA LYS A 105 14.95 -1.47 -2.15
C LYS A 105 14.08 -2.64 -2.62
N SER A 106 12.95 -2.35 -3.23
CA SER A 106 12.01 -3.32 -3.79
C SER A 106 11.67 -2.92 -5.23
N PRO A 107 12.64 -2.99 -6.16
CA PRO A 107 12.52 -2.43 -7.51
C PRO A 107 11.48 -3.15 -8.38
N ASN A 108 11.02 -4.32 -7.96
CA ASN A 108 10.06 -5.14 -8.71
C ASN A 108 8.63 -5.08 -8.13
N ILE A 109 8.35 -4.11 -7.25
CA ILE A 109 6.98 -3.89 -6.75
C ILE A 109 6.03 -3.64 -7.91
N LYS A 110 4.93 -4.41 -7.96
CA LYS A 110 3.85 -4.32 -8.96
C LYS A 110 2.59 -3.70 -8.38
N ASP A 111 2.25 -4.09 -7.16
CA ASP A 111 1.02 -3.67 -6.50
C ASP A 111 1.33 -3.03 -5.15
N LEU A 112 0.88 -1.80 -4.97
CA LEU A 112 1.02 -1.05 -3.73
C LEU A 112 -0.33 -0.55 -3.25
N GLU A 113 -0.68 -0.95 -2.03
CA GLU A 113 -1.90 -0.51 -1.35
C GLU A 113 -1.57 0.23 -0.06
N LEU A 114 -2.10 1.42 0.08
CA LEU A 114 -1.89 2.32 1.21
C LEU A 114 -3.24 2.77 1.77
N THR A 115 -3.70 2.14 2.86
CA THR A 115 -5.03 2.38 3.42
C THR A 115 -4.92 2.94 4.84
N TYR A 116 -5.66 4.00 5.14
CA TYR A 116 -5.71 4.65 6.46
C TYR A 116 -4.36 5.08 7.04
N ASN A 117 -3.32 5.31 6.20
CA ASN A 117 -2.02 5.78 6.66
C ASN A 117 -2.07 7.29 6.95
N ARG A 118 -2.71 7.66 8.06
CA ARG A 118 -3.05 9.05 8.42
C ARG A 118 -1.85 9.99 8.60
N SER A 119 -0.65 9.46 8.72
CA SER A 119 0.59 10.24 8.88
C SER A 119 1.37 10.38 7.57
N LEU A 120 1.02 9.60 6.54
CA LEU A 120 1.69 9.60 5.24
C LEU A 120 1.43 10.91 4.51
N ALA A 121 2.50 11.65 4.25
CA ALA A 121 2.44 12.95 3.59
C ALA A 121 3.24 12.98 2.28
N ASP A 122 4.28 12.17 2.17
CA ASP A 122 5.18 12.17 1.02
C ASP A 122 5.16 10.81 0.31
N ILE A 123 4.73 10.83 -0.94
CA ILE A 123 4.71 9.68 -1.86
C ILE A 123 5.63 9.89 -3.06
N SER A 124 6.45 10.93 -3.05
CA SER A 124 7.31 11.29 -4.19
C SER A 124 8.24 10.15 -4.60
N ALA A 125 8.73 9.35 -3.63
CA ALA A 125 9.61 8.21 -3.90
C ALA A 125 9.03 7.15 -4.85
N LEU A 126 7.72 7.18 -5.17
CA LEU A 126 7.09 6.28 -6.15
C LEU A 126 7.74 6.35 -7.53
N TYR A 127 8.35 7.49 -7.91
CA TYR A 127 9.05 7.58 -9.20
C TYR A 127 10.17 6.54 -9.35
N LYS A 128 10.75 6.07 -8.24
CA LYS A 128 11.85 5.08 -8.24
C LYS A 128 11.40 3.67 -8.64
N VAL A 129 10.10 3.41 -8.60
CA VAL A 129 9.49 2.11 -8.97
C VAL A 129 8.47 2.27 -10.11
N ALA A 130 8.48 3.41 -10.81
CA ALA A 130 7.55 3.71 -11.89
C ALA A 130 7.58 2.67 -13.02
N ASP A 131 8.73 2.07 -13.28
CA ASP A 131 8.88 1.05 -14.32
C ASP A 131 8.20 -0.28 -13.98
N SER A 132 8.14 -0.63 -12.70
CA SER A 132 7.58 -1.91 -12.23
C SER A 132 6.13 -1.80 -11.78
N LEU A 133 5.71 -0.64 -11.24
CA LEU A 133 4.39 -0.47 -10.63
C LEU A 133 3.27 -0.60 -11.65
N ARG A 134 2.27 -1.42 -11.35
CA ARG A 134 1.09 -1.70 -12.20
C ARG A 134 -0.22 -1.34 -11.54
N ALA A 135 -0.30 -1.49 -10.22
CA ALA A 135 -1.47 -1.12 -9.45
C ALA A 135 -1.08 -0.23 -8.26
N LEU A 136 -1.79 0.86 -8.10
CA LEU A 136 -1.67 1.76 -6.96
C LEU A 136 -3.04 2.06 -6.37
N SER A 137 -3.20 1.76 -5.09
CA SER A 137 -4.36 2.18 -4.31
C SER A 137 -3.91 3.07 -3.15
N VAL A 138 -4.50 4.25 -3.04
CA VAL A 138 -4.29 5.19 -1.93
C VAL A 138 -5.66 5.54 -1.35
N GLU A 139 -5.94 5.05 -0.15
CA GLU A 139 -7.23 5.23 0.51
C GLU A 139 -7.08 5.90 1.87
N ALA A 140 -7.84 6.95 2.12
CA ALA A 140 -7.92 7.64 3.40
C ALA A 140 -6.55 8.10 3.98
N CYS A 141 -5.59 8.46 3.10
CA CYS A 141 -4.27 9.00 3.44
C CYS A 141 -4.29 10.54 3.37
N GLY A 142 -5.10 11.19 4.20
CA GLY A 142 -5.47 12.60 4.08
C GLY A 142 -4.35 13.64 4.27
N LYS A 143 -3.11 13.25 4.61
CA LYS A 143 -1.97 14.17 4.68
C LYS A 143 -1.19 14.29 3.37
N ILE A 144 -1.42 13.43 2.39
CA ILE A 144 -0.84 13.57 1.07
C ILE A 144 -1.50 14.78 0.40
N GLN A 145 -0.70 15.80 0.07
CA GLN A 145 -1.16 17.01 -0.62
C GLN A 145 -0.58 17.12 -2.03
N ASP A 146 0.53 16.46 -2.30
CA ASP A 146 1.20 16.45 -3.61
C ASP A 146 1.05 15.08 -4.27
N PHE A 147 0.34 15.06 -5.39
CA PHE A 147 0.14 13.90 -6.26
C PHE A 147 0.90 14.05 -7.59
N SER A 148 1.82 15.01 -7.72
CA SER A 148 2.57 15.25 -8.96
C SER A 148 3.36 14.04 -9.45
N VAL A 149 3.79 13.16 -8.53
CA VAL A 149 4.49 11.91 -8.87
C VAL A 149 3.66 11.00 -9.78
N LEU A 150 2.32 11.11 -9.80
CA LEU A 150 1.46 10.33 -10.69
C LEU A 150 1.79 10.54 -12.17
N HIS A 151 2.30 11.71 -12.56
CA HIS A 151 2.75 11.97 -13.94
C HIS A 151 3.90 11.06 -14.39
N ALA A 152 4.69 10.53 -13.47
CA ALA A 152 5.80 9.61 -13.75
C ALA A 152 5.39 8.14 -13.85
N LEU A 153 4.20 7.78 -13.35
CA LEU A 153 3.75 6.38 -13.22
C LEU A 153 3.08 5.87 -14.52
N THR A 154 3.80 5.94 -15.63
CA THR A 154 3.28 5.69 -16.99
C THR A 154 2.92 4.24 -17.28
N ASN A 155 3.36 3.30 -16.42
CA ASN A 155 3.11 1.86 -16.57
C ASN A 155 1.93 1.35 -15.74
N LEU A 156 1.21 2.24 -15.04
CA LEU A 156 0.04 1.83 -14.26
C LEU A 156 -1.05 1.24 -15.16
N GLU A 157 -1.63 0.16 -14.66
CA GLU A 157 -2.82 -0.50 -15.22
C GLU A 157 -4.06 -0.23 -14.36
N HIS A 158 -3.86 -0.04 -13.06
CA HIS A 158 -4.94 0.19 -12.10
C HIS A 158 -4.57 1.33 -11.16
N LEU A 159 -5.43 2.33 -11.04
CA LEU A 159 -5.27 3.46 -10.13
C LEU A 159 -6.55 3.71 -9.35
N HIS A 160 -6.46 3.60 -8.02
CA HIS A 160 -7.55 3.92 -7.11
C HIS A 160 -7.09 4.99 -6.10
N LEU A 161 -7.82 6.10 -6.06
CA LEU A 161 -7.55 7.22 -5.15
C LEU A 161 -8.82 7.54 -4.36
N ASP A 162 -8.83 7.24 -3.07
CA ASP A 162 -9.97 7.55 -2.20
C ASP A 162 -9.58 8.47 -1.06
N GLY A 163 -10.41 9.46 -0.79
CA GLY A 163 -10.17 10.38 0.30
C GLY A 163 -10.81 11.75 0.13
N SER A 164 -10.45 12.64 1.04
CA SER A 164 -10.95 14.01 1.09
C SER A 164 -9.99 15.06 0.51
N THR A 165 -8.75 14.70 0.26
CA THR A 165 -7.76 15.59 -0.37
C THR A 165 -8.17 15.92 -1.79
N HIS A 166 -7.93 17.17 -2.23
CA HIS A 166 -8.26 17.60 -3.57
C HIS A 166 -7.13 17.28 -4.55
N LEU A 167 -7.50 16.68 -5.68
CA LEU A 167 -6.64 16.64 -6.86
C LEU A 167 -6.80 17.98 -7.61
N PRO A 168 -5.74 18.70 -7.92
CA PRO A 168 -5.86 19.93 -8.73
C PRO A 168 -6.55 19.66 -10.06
N ASP A 169 -6.12 18.60 -10.74
CA ASP A 169 -6.65 18.07 -11.99
C ASP A 169 -6.35 16.57 -12.09
N ILE A 170 -6.73 15.95 -13.20
CA ILE A 170 -6.42 14.54 -13.54
C ILE A 170 -5.70 14.42 -14.87
N SER A 171 -4.92 15.43 -15.26
CA SER A 171 -4.16 15.46 -16.53
C SER A 171 -3.10 14.36 -16.61
N PHE A 172 -2.61 13.86 -15.47
CA PHE A 172 -1.67 12.72 -15.40
C PHE A 172 -2.22 11.47 -16.10
N LEU A 173 -3.55 11.29 -16.22
CA LEU A 173 -4.15 10.15 -16.91
C LEU A 173 -3.72 10.08 -18.40
N ALA A 174 -3.45 11.21 -19.03
CA ALA A 174 -2.96 11.25 -20.41
C ALA A 174 -1.57 10.59 -20.57
N ASN A 175 -0.81 10.48 -19.50
CA ASN A 175 0.52 9.85 -19.49
C ASN A 175 0.48 8.35 -19.15
N MET A 176 -0.71 7.76 -18.98
CA MET A 176 -0.91 6.37 -18.53
C MET A 176 -1.54 5.50 -19.64
N PRO A 177 -0.81 5.20 -20.74
CA PRO A 177 -1.39 4.53 -21.91
C PRO A 177 -1.83 3.08 -21.63
N ARG A 178 -1.38 2.50 -20.51
CA ARG A 178 -1.74 1.14 -20.08
C ARG A 178 -2.89 1.09 -19.08
N LEU A 179 -3.40 2.25 -18.66
CA LEU A 179 -4.40 2.30 -17.60
C LEU A 179 -5.73 1.69 -18.05
N LYS A 180 -6.14 0.66 -17.36
CA LYS A 180 -7.39 -0.09 -17.57
C LYS A 180 -8.50 0.42 -16.65
N THR A 181 -8.13 0.75 -15.41
CA THR A 181 -9.10 1.22 -14.41
C THR A 181 -8.61 2.46 -13.70
N PHE A 182 -9.48 3.45 -13.60
CA PHE A 182 -9.32 4.61 -12.74
C PHE A 182 -10.57 4.80 -11.90
N ALA A 183 -10.41 4.83 -10.59
CA ALA A 183 -11.50 5.14 -9.66
C ALA A 183 -11.07 6.19 -8.64
N THR A 184 -11.93 7.17 -8.39
CA THR A 184 -11.64 8.18 -7.35
C THR A 184 -12.91 8.73 -6.70
N THR A 185 -12.86 8.92 -5.39
CA THR A 185 -13.81 9.73 -4.63
C THR A 185 -13.26 11.11 -4.31
N MET A 186 -11.96 11.34 -4.53
CA MET A 186 -11.32 12.64 -4.26
C MET A 186 -11.96 13.76 -5.11
N PRO A 187 -12.10 14.96 -4.55
CA PRO A 187 -12.51 16.11 -5.34
C PRO A 187 -11.47 16.46 -6.41
N ILE A 188 -11.92 16.69 -7.65
CA ILE A 188 -11.09 17.16 -8.75
C ILE A 188 -11.41 18.66 -8.90
N ALA A 189 -10.42 19.52 -8.61
CA ALA A 189 -10.68 20.95 -8.39
C ALA A 189 -11.09 21.69 -9.68
N ASP A 190 -10.48 21.36 -10.83
CA ASP A 190 -10.84 21.94 -12.12
C ASP A 190 -12.15 21.40 -12.70
N GLY A 191 -12.63 20.27 -12.20
CA GLY A 191 -13.87 19.61 -12.62
C GLY A 191 -13.83 18.99 -14.01
N ASP A 192 -12.66 18.90 -14.64
CA ASP A 192 -12.51 18.33 -15.99
C ASP A 192 -12.34 16.80 -15.95
N LEU A 193 -13.38 16.07 -16.33
CA LEU A 193 -13.38 14.61 -16.40
C LEU A 193 -13.08 14.06 -17.81
N ARG A 194 -12.80 14.91 -18.81
CA ARG A 194 -12.48 14.45 -20.18
C ARG A 194 -11.31 13.48 -20.25
N PRO A 195 -10.23 13.59 -19.42
CA PRO A 195 -9.17 12.59 -19.41
C PRO A 195 -9.65 11.16 -19.10
N CYS A 196 -10.76 11.01 -18.39
CA CYS A 196 -11.35 9.69 -18.07
C CYS A 196 -11.97 8.99 -19.30
N LEU A 197 -12.29 9.72 -20.37
CA LEU A 197 -12.98 9.12 -21.54
C LEU A 197 -12.10 8.11 -22.29
N ALA A 198 -10.78 8.20 -22.16
CA ALA A 198 -9.84 7.27 -22.77
C ALA A 198 -9.64 5.99 -21.95
N ILE A 199 -10.13 5.94 -20.69
CA ILE A 199 -9.92 4.81 -19.79
C ILE A 199 -11.02 3.77 -19.98
N PRO A 200 -10.70 2.47 -20.16
CA PRO A 200 -11.70 1.41 -20.33
C PRO A 200 -12.73 1.34 -19.19
N TYR A 201 -12.29 1.48 -17.95
CA TYR A 201 -13.17 1.61 -16.80
C TYR A 201 -12.81 2.83 -15.97
N ALA A 202 -13.68 3.81 -15.91
CA ALA A 202 -13.51 4.99 -15.07
C ALA A 202 -14.70 5.19 -14.14
N SER A 203 -14.44 5.49 -12.87
CA SER A 203 -15.46 5.83 -11.88
C SER A 203 -15.01 7.02 -11.05
N VAL A 204 -15.84 8.07 -11.04
CA VAL A 204 -15.56 9.32 -10.35
C VAL A 204 -16.80 9.75 -9.56
N ARG A 205 -16.61 10.08 -8.28
CA ARG A 205 -17.71 10.59 -7.47
C ARG A 205 -18.28 11.88 -8.06
N ASN A 206 -19.56 11.88 -8.42
CA ASN A 206 -20.23 13.02 -9.02
C ASN A 206 -20.17 14.29 -8.16
N ARG A 207 -19.85 15.42 -8.78
CA ARG A 207 -19.91 16.76 -8.16
C ARG A 207 -20.53 17.76 -9.11
N LYS A 208 -21.13 18.83 -8.55
CA LYS A 208 -21.89 19.82 -9.33
C LYS A 208 -21.06 20.56 -10.39
N HIS A 209 -19.77 20.77 -10.11
CA HIS A 209 -18.87 21.53 -10.99
C HIS A 209 -18.17 20.67 -12.06
N HIS A 210 -18.36 19.34 -12.02
CA HIS A 210 -17.80 18.47 -13.05
C HIS A 210 -18.49 18.69 -14.41
N ASN A 211 -17.69 18.70 -15.48
CA ASN A 211 -18.19 18.85 -16.86
C ASN A 211 -18.85 17.57 -17.41
N LEU A 212 -18.60 16.41 -16.81
CA LEU A 212 -19.21 15.11 -17.09
C LEU A 212 -19.71 14.47 -15.80
N LYS A 213 -20.59 13.47 -15.93
CA LYS A 213 -21.03 12.63 -14.81
C LYS A 213 -20.37 11.26 -14.87
N ASP A 214 -20.35 10.55 -13.76
CA ASP A 214 -19.86 9.17 -13.69
C ASP A 214 -20.57 8.24 -14.70
N SER A 215 -21.87 8.48 -14.95
CA SER A 215 -22.67 7.76 -15.96
C SER A 215 -22.17 7.96 -17.39
N ASP A 216 -21.44 9.04 -17.67
CA ASP A 216 -20.94 9.37 -19.00
C ASP A 216 -19.59 8.68 -19.28
N LEU A 217 -18.97 8.12 -18.26
CA LEU A 217 -17.67 7.45 -18.31
C LEU A 217 -17.81 5.98 -18.69
N SER A 218 -16.77 5.42 -19.29
CA SER A 218 -16.75 4.00 -19.69
C SER A 218 -16.73 3.09 -18.47
N LYS A 219 -17.47 1.98 -18.54
CA LYS A 219 -17.53 0.90 -17.54
C LYS A 219 -17.18 -0.47 -18.18
N ARG A 220 -16.32 -0.47 -19.20
CA ARG A 220 -15.91 -1.68 -19.93
C ARG A 220 -14.57 -2.17 -19.38
N LEU A 221 -14.52 -3.41 -18.90
CA LEU A 221 -13.29 -4.14 -18.54
C LEU A 221 -13.03 -5.24 -19.52
#